data_6945b8b304fafa42743c05f9a764798d
#
_entry.id   6945b8b304fafa42743c05f9a764798d
#
_cell.length_a   1.000
_cell.length_b   1.000
_cell.length_c   1.000
_cell.angle_alpha   90.00
_cell.angle_beta   90.00
_cell.angle_gamma   90.00
#
_symmetry.space_group_name_H-M   'P 1'
#
loop_
_entity.id
_entity.type
_entity.pdbx_description
1 polymer ?
#
loop_
_entity_poly.entity_id
_entity_poly.type
_entity_poly.pdbx_seq_one_letter_code
_entity_poly.pdbx_strand_id
1 'polypeptide(L)'
;MKVYIETYGCALNRADTSLMKALLQECGCEVVSNIYDADVIVVNTCTVRLDTEQRILKRLKKIKEIVKRTNAKLIIAGCMVSAQPYTLHKLVPEASLVSPQNIHRICEVVWSKNNELLIRGERSTSRLPLHIEGKVAVIPIAEGCLGNCAYCITKIARRRLRSYPLQLVVNAVREAVRRGAVEIDLTAQDTTSYGLDLGAEGPRLPDLIREILEKVPGNYFIRIGMANPDTLEPVLDDLIEVLKEPKVFKYVHIPLQSASNHVLKIMRRKYTFEEFKRIVQHLRSKIPEITIATDIIVGHPGEDDEDFHITLKAVKELLFDKVHLAQYTPRPRTEAAAMPQVPDPVKKYRSTTLAKVIEDVGLTVNRQYINSHAKVVLTHLSFRGSVVGRLFNYKPVVLTDATPDLVGFQAYALIREATFYDLRGSLINGVVIKNI
;
A
#
# COMPACT_ATOMS: atom_id res chain seq x y z
N MET A 1 -25.13 -8.59 18.63
CA MET A 1 -25.12 -9.05 17.22
C MET A 1 -23.71 -9.49 16.90
N LYS A 2 -23.53 -10.69 16.36
CA LYS A 2 -22.24 -11.27 15.99
C LYS A 2 -21.89 -10.92 14.55
N VAL A 3 -20.71 -10.34 14.31
CA VAL A 3 -20.29 -9.86 12.99
C VAL A 3 -18.99 -10.56 12.56
N TYR A 4 -19.02 -11.24 11.43
CA TYR A 4 -17.84 -11.78 10.77
C TYR A 4 -17.36 -10.81 9.71
N ILE A 5 -16.04 -10.55 9.62
CA ILE A 5 -15.46 -9.63 8.63
C ILE A 5 -14.35 -10.35 7.86
N GLU A 6 -14.48 -10.38 6.54
CA GLU A 6 -13.49 -10.90 5.60
C GLU A 6 -12.92 -9.74 4.76
N THR A 7 -11.58 -9.67 4.62
CA THR A 7 -10.89 -8.53 3.99
C THR A 7 -10.06 -8.96 2.80
N TYR A 8 -10.17 -8.20 1.71
CA TYR A 8 -9.36 -8.33 0.51
C TYR A 8 -8.67 -7.00 0.18
N GLY A 9 -7.47 -7.08 -0.38
CA GLY A 9 -6.80 -5.94 -0.98
C GLY A 9 -5.60 -5.40 -0.20
N CYS A 10 -5.34 -4.10 -0.35
CA CYS A 10 -4.14 -3.41 0.11
C CYS A 10 -4.17 -3.05 1.61
N ALA A 11 -3.09 -2.43 2.08
CA ALA A 11 -2.95 -1.94 3.44
C ALA A 11 -4.11 -1.00 3.86
N LEU A 12 -4.58 -0.11 2.96
CA LEU A 12 -5.72 0.75 3.23
C LEU A 12 -7.02 -0.02 3.48
N ASN A 13 -7.27 -1.11 2.74
CA ASN A 13 -8.45 -1.95 2.99
C ASN A 13 -8.36 -2.65 4.36
N ARG A 14 -7.15 -3.08 4.78
CA ARG A 14 -6.94 -3.64 6.12
C ARG A 14 -7.18 -2.59 7.20
N ALA A 15 -6.68 -1.38 7.01
CA ALA A 15 -6.94 -0.26 7.91
C ALA A 15 -8.44 0.06 7.99
N ASP A 16 -9.16 0.11 6.86
CA ASP A 16 -10.62 0.27 6.83
C ASP A 16 -11.34 -0.83 7.62
N THR A 17 -10.89 -2.08 7.50
CA THR A 17 -11.46 -3.18 8.30
C THR A 17 -11.20 -3.00 9.79
N SER A 18 -10.02 -2.52 10.17
CA SER A 18 -9.72 -2.24 11.58
C SER A 18 -10.62 -1.14 12.14
N LEU A 19 -10.89 -0.08 11.35
CA LEU A 19 -11.85 0.95 11.72
C LEU A 19 -13.28 0.37 11.86
N MET A 20 -13.73 -0.42 10.88
CA MET A 20 -15.04 -1.06 10.95
C MET A 20 -15.18 -1.94 12.19
N LYS A 21 -14.16 -2.74 12.54
CA LYS A 21 -14.16 -3.55 13.76
C LYS A 21 -14.29 -2.71 15.02
N ALA A 22 -13.53 -1.62 15.12
CA ALA A 22 -13.60 -0.71 16.27
C ALA A 22 -14.99 -0.09 16.41
N LEU A 23 -15.55 0.44 15.31
CA LEU A 23 -16.91 1.02 15.30
C LEU A 23 -17.97 0.01 15.70
N LEU A 24 -17.88 -1.23 15.17
CA LEU A 24 -18.82 -2.29 15.49
C LEU A 24 -18.78 -2.69 16.96
N GLN A 25 -17.60 -2.76 17.57
CA GLN A 25 -17.45 -3.03 19.00
C GLN A 25 -18.04 -1.90 19.83
N GLU A 26 -17.84 -0.63 19.44
CA GLU A 26 -18.43 0.54 20.12
C GLU A 26 -19.96 0.56 20.06
N CYS A 27 -20.56 0.06 18.98
CA CYS A 27 -22.02 -0.02 18.86
C CYS A 27 -22.61 -1.37 19.36
N GLY A 28 -21.86 -2.10 20.18
CA GLY A 28 -22.34 -3.29 20.89
C GLY A 28 -22.35 -4.58 20.05
N CYS A 29 -21.58 -4.64 18.97
CA CYS A 29 -21.41 -5.86 18.20
C CYS A 29 -20.18 -6.66 18.67
N GLU A 30 -20.29 -8.00 18.63
CA GLU A 30 -19.19 -8.93 18.84
C GLU A 30 -18.57 -9.31 17.51
N VAL A 31 -17.25 -9.12 17.32
CA VAL A 31 -16.54 -9.57 16.12
C VAL A 31 -16.10 -11.02 16.31
N VAL A 32 -16.64 -11.90 15.46
CA VAL A 32 -16.36 -13.34 15.50
C VAL A 32 -15.42 -13.80 14.39
N SER A 33 -14.72 -14.91 14.63
CA SER A 33 -13.75 -15.49 13.68
C SER A 33 -14.35 -16.53 12.74
N ASN A 34 -15.47 -17.15 13.14
CA ASN A 34 -16.15 -18.17 12.33
C ASN A 34 -17.37 -17.58 11.63
N ILE A 35 -17.44 -17.72 10.32
CA ILE A 35 -18.51 -17.18 9.48
C ILE A 35 -19.90 -17.77 9.80
N TYR A 36 -19.93 -19.01 10.30
CA TYR A 36 -21.18 -19.72 10.62
C TYR A 36 -21.81 -19.26 11.93
N ASP A 37 -21.05 -18.56 12.80
CA ASP A 37 -21.54 -18.02 14.07
C ASP A 37 -22.06 -16.58 13.94
N ALA A 38 -22.01 -16.03 12.72
CA ALA A 38 -22.31 -14.62 12.49
C ALA A 38 -23.77 -14.36 12.16
N ASP A 39 -24.36 -13.34 12.78
CA ASP A 39 -25.63 -12.74 12.41
C ASP A 39 -25.46 -11.82 11.17
N VAL A 40 -24.27 -11.23 11.01
CA VAL A 40 -23.91 -10.34 9.90
C VAL A 40 -22.56 -10.71 9.34
N ILE A 41 -22.48 -10.83 8.02
CA ILE A 41 -21.23 -11.09 7.28
C ILE A 41 -20.84 -9.82 6.51
N VAL A 42 -19.66 -9.27 6.78
CA VAL A 42 -19.09 -8.13 6.06
C VAL A 42 -17.94 -8.61 5.17
N VAL A 43 -17.97 -8.26 3.88
CA VAL A 43 -16.88 -8.55 2.94
C VAL A 43 -16.28 -7.25 2.44
N ASN A 44 -15.10 -6.89 2.93
CA ASN A 44 -14.36 -5.72 2.47
C ASN A 44 -13.58 -6.03 1.20
N THR A 45 -13.94 -5.39 0.10
CA THR A 45 -13.55 -5.75 -1.27
C THR A 45 -12.50 -4.83 -1.88
N CYS A 46 -11.70 -5.38 -2.79
CA CYS A 46 -10.72 -4.67 -3.61
C CYS A 46 -11.07 -4.80 -5.11
N THR A 47 -10.71 -3.78 -5.91
CA THR A 47 -10.97 -3.75 -7.36
C THR A 47 -9.74 -3.39 -8.20
N VAL A 48 -8.56 -3.28 -7.57
CA VAL A 48 -7.34 -2.83 -8.28
C VAL A 48 -6.82 -3.92 -9.23
N ARG A 49 -6.70 -5.15 -8.74
CA ARG A 49 -6.18 -6.30 -9.52
C ARG A 49 -7.30 -7.23 -9.94
N LEU A 50 -7.26 -7.67 -11.20
CA LEU A 50 -8.28 -8.55 -11.77
C LEU A 50 -8.35 -9.92 -11.07
N ASP A 51 -7.19 -10.52 -10.77
CA ASP A 51 -7.09 -11.79 -10.06
C ASP A 51 -7.77 -11.73 -8.68
N THR A 52 -7.53 -10.66 -7.95
CA THR A 52 -8.17 -10.42 -6.65
C THR A 52 -9.67 -10.23 -6.79
N GLU A 53 -10.12 -9.46 -7.78
CA GLU A 53 -11.54 -9.26 -8.05
C GLU A 53 -12.25 -10.56 -8.40
N GLN A 54 -11.66 -11.38 -9.26
CA GLN A 54 -12.21 -12.69 -9.61
C GLN A 54 -12.33 -13.63 -8.40
N ARG A 55 -11.33 -13.62 -7.52
CA ARG A 55 -11.37 -14.36 -6.25
C ARG A 55 -12.51 -13.88 -5.36
N ILE A 56 -12.71 -12.58 -5.24
CA ILE A 56 -13.81 -11.97 -4.47
C ILE A 56 -15.17 -12.41 -5.04
N LEU A 57 -15.36 -12.30 -6.36
CA LEU A 57 -16.62 -12.69 -7.00
C LEU A 57 -16.94 -14.18 -6.80
N LYS A 58 -15.92 -15.06 -6.89
CA LYS A 58 -16.08 -16.49 -6.56
C LYS A 58 -16.44 -16.70 -5.08
N ARG A 59 -15.82 -15.94 -4.18
CA ARG A 59 -16.08 -16.04 -2.74
C ARG A 59 -17.48 -15.55 -2.38
N LEU A 60 -17.94 -14.44 -2.98
CA LEU A 60 -19.29 -13.91 -2.77
C LEU A 60 -20.37 -14.92 -3.18
N LYS A 61 -20.18 -15.70 -4.26
CA LYS A 61 -21.09 -16.81 -4.62
C LYS A 61 -21.19 -17.85 -3.51
N LYS A 62 -20.06 -18.22 -2.89
CA LYS A 62 -20.06 -19.17 -1.75
C LYS A 62 -20.71 -18.57 -0.50
N ILE A 63 -20.46 -17.29 -0.21
CA ILE A 63 -21.06 -16.61 0.94
C ILE A 63 -22.57 -16.48 0.76
N LYS A 64 -23.06 -16.26 -0.45
CA LYS A 64 -24.51 -16.25 -0.76
C LYS A 64 -25.21 -17.56 -0.33
N GLU A 65 -24.58 -18.70 -0.53
CA GLU A 65 -25.12 -19.98 -0.09
C GLU A 65 -25.07 -20.16 1.45
N ILE A 66 -24.06 -19.60 2.10
CA ILE A 66 -23.97 -19.57 3.57
C ILE A 66 -25.11 -18.69 4.12
N VAL A 67 -25.27 -17.49 3.59
CA VAL A 67 -26.35 -16.55 4.00
C VAL A 67 -27.73 -17.18 3.90
N LYS A 68 -28.02 -17.92 2.82
CA LYS A 68 -29.27 -18.64 2.68
C LYS A 68 -29.53 -19.69 3.78
N ARG A 69 -28.46 -20.31 4.30
CA ARG A 69 -28.55 -21.35 5.35
C ARG A 69 -28.60 -20.77 6.75
N THR A 70 -27.87 -19.68 7.00
CA THR A 70 -27.75 -19.06 8.33
C THR A 70 -28.72 -17.93 8.56
N ASN A 71 -29.37 -17.43 7.50
CA ASN A 71 -30.20 -16.21 7.50
C ASN A 71 -29.43 -14.96 7.96
N ALA A 72 -28.08 -14.97 7.86
CA ALA A 72 -27.24 -13.85 8.21
C ALA A 72 -27.42 -12.69 7.20
N LYS A 73 -27.31 -11.46 7.66
CA LYS A 73 -27.29 -10.27 6.80
C LYS A 73 -25.94 -10.18 6.07
N LEU A 74 -25.93 -9.91 4.76
CA LEU A 74 -24.72 -9.70 3.99
C LEU A 74 -24.49 -8.22 3.71
N ILE A 75 -23.29 -7.74 4.03
CA ILE A 75 -22.80 -6.39 3.73
C ILE A 75 -21.54 -6.53 2.87
N ILE A 76 -21.54 -5.91 1.70
CA ILE A 76 -20.36 -5.80 0.85
C ILE A 76 -19.81 -4.38 1.01
N ALA A 77 -18.56 -4.28 1.47
CA ALA A 77 -17.88 -3.01 1.69
C ALA A 77 -16.67 -2.84 0.74
N GLY A 78 -16.13 -1.63 0.67
CA GLY A 78 -14.84 -1.36 0.03
C GLY A 78 -14.88 -0.93 -1.42
N CYS A 79 -13.74 -1.06 -2.09
CA CYS A 79 -13.47 -0.42 -3.39
C CYS A 79 -14.40 -0.87 -4.52
N MET A 80 -14.80 -2.16 -4.55
CA MET A 80 -15.73 -2.65 -5.60
C MET A 80 -17.09 -1.97 -5.53
N VAL A 81 -17.56 -1.59 -4.33
CA VAL A 81 -18.85 -0.92 -4.17
C VAL A 81 -18.90 0.41 -4.91
N SER A 82 -17.82 1.21 -4.85
CA SER A 82 -17.75 2.47 -5.62
C SER A 82 -17.50 2.26 -7.11
N ALA A 83 -16.67 1.27 -7.45
CA ALA A 83 -16.22 1.08 -8.82
C ALA A 83 -17.21 0.26 -9.67
N GLN A 84 -17.85 -0.76 -9.10
CA GLN A 84 -18.67 -1.75 -9.80
C GLN A 84 -19.95 -2.13 -9.03
N PRO A 85 -20.76 -1.14 -8.56
CA PRO A 85 -21.94 -1.44 -7.74
C PRO A 85 -22.95 -2.33 -8.47
N TYR A 86 -23.12 -2.12 -9.77
CA TYR A 86 -24.04 -2.92 -10.59
C TYR A 86 -23.64 -4.39 -10.64
N THR A 87 -22.36 -4.70 -10.80
CA THR A 87 -21.84 -6.08 -10.80
C THR A 87 -22.15 -6.78 -9.47
N LEU A 88 -21.95 -6.08 -8.36
CA LEU A 88 -22.22 -6.60 -7.03
C LEU A 88 -23.72 -6.80 -6.80
N HIS A 89 -24.54 -5.80 -7.14
CA HIS A 89 -26.00 -5.89 -6.99
C HIS A 89 -26.60 -7.01 -7.85
N LYS A 90 -26.13 -7.20 -9.08
CA LYS A 90 -26.57 -8.32 -9.94
C LYS A 90 -26.18 -9.68 -9.34
N LEU A 91 -25.02 -9.79 -8.69
CA LEU A 91 -24.55 -11.05 -8.09
C LEU A 91 -25.29 -11.38 -6.79
N VAL A 92 -25.51 -10.37 -5.93
CA VAL A 92 -26.12 -10.49 -4.59
C VAL A 92 -27.07 -9.30 -4.34
N PRO A 93 -28.30 -9.34 -4.92
CA PRO A 93 -29.26 -8.24 -4.80
C PRO A 93 -29.68 -7.94 -3.37
N GLU A 94 -29.64 -8.95 -2.50
CA GLU A 94 -29.99 -8.90 -1.09
C GLU A 94 -28.91 -8.29 -0.19
N ALA A 95 -27.72 -7.98 -0.72
CA ALA A 95 -26.63 -7.41 0.09
C ALA A 95 -26.76 -5.90 0.25
N SER A 96 -26.44 -5.39 1.44
CA SER A 96 -26.14 -3.98 1.63
C SER A 96 -24.78 -3.63 1.01
N LEU A 97 -24.64 -2.44 0.42
CA LEU A 97 -23.43 -1.97 -0.23
C LEU A 97 -22.88 -0.75 0.48
N VAL A 98 -21.62 -0.80 0.94
CA VAL A 98 -20.95 0.28 1.69
C VAL A 98 -19.65 0.68 1.00
N SER A 99 -19.63 1.85 0.37
CA SER A 99 -18.42 2.37 -0.28
C SER A 99 -17.34 2.74 0.75
N PRO A 100 -16.06 2.88 0.35
CA PRO A 100 -14.99 3.35 1.24
C PRO A 100 -15.32 4.68 1.93
N GLN A 101 -16.06 5.55 1.26
CA GLN A 101 -16.48 6.85 1.79
C GLN A 101 -17.48 6.74 2.94
N ASN A 102 -18.19 5.62 3.05
CA ASN A 102 -19.27 5.41 4.00
C ASN A 102 -18.95 4.40 5.11
N ILE A 103 -17.74 3.89 5.23
CA ILE A 103 -17.40 2.87 6.24
C ILE A 103 -17.63 3.35 7.67
N HIS A 104 -17.58 4.66 7.93
CA HIS A 104 -17.89 5.24 9.24
C HIS A 104 -19.36 5.03 9.65
N ARG A 105 -20.25 4.70 8.70
CA ARG A 105 -21.65 4.40 8.89
C ARG A 105 -21.95 2.90 9.02
N ILE A 106 -20.93 2.07 9.21
CA ILE A 106 -21.11 0.60 9.24
C ILE A 106 -22.10 0.14 10.31
N CYS A 107 -22.14 0.81 11.47
CA CYS A 107 -23.09 0.51 12.54
C CYS A 107 -24.54 0.72 12.10
N GLU A 108 -24.84 1.83 11.42
CA GLU A 108 -26.17 2.09 10.88
C GLU A 108 -26.61 0.95 9.96
N VAL A 109 -25.70 0.50 9.07
CA VAL A 109 -25.99 -0.56 8.10
C VAL A 109 -26.19 -1.92 8.79
N VAL A 110 -25.40 -2.23 9.82
CA VAL A 110 -25.54 -3.48 10.57
C VAL A 110 -26.87 -3.56 11.29
N TRP A 111 -27.33 -2.47 11.92
CA TRP A 111 -28.59 -2.43 12.67
C TRP A 111 -29.82 -2.15 11.81
N SER A 112 -29.68 -1.70 10.57
CA SER A 112 -30.80 -1.49 9.66
C SER A 112 -31.52 -2.82 9.33
N LYS A 113 -32.83 -2.80 9.27
CA LYS A 113 -33.66 -3.92 8.78
C LYS A 113 -33.67 -4.00 7.26
N ASN A 114 -33.30 -2.91 6.58
CA ASN A 114 -33.30 -2.80 5.12
C ASN A 114 -31.92 -3.07 4.52
N ASN A 115 -31.89 -3.31 3.21
CA ASN A 115 -30.66 -3.35 2.46
C ASN A 115 -30.25 -1.93 2.09
N GLU A 116 -29.14 -1.48 2.66
CA GLU A 116 -28.61 -0.12 2.47
C GLU A 116 -27.67 -0.05 1.27
N LEU A 117 -27.83 0.97 0.44
CA LEU A 117 -27.01 1.21 -0.75
C LEU A 117 -26.17 2.50 -0.60
N LEU A 118 -25.19 2.47 0.27
CA LEU A 118 -24.30 3.62 0.57
C LEU A 118 -23.14 3.69 -0.44
N ILE A 119 -23.46 3.93 -1.71
CA ILE A 119 -22.49 3.92 -2.82
C ILE A 119 -21.77 5.28 -2.96
N ARG A 120 -22.46 6.39 -2.66
CA ARG A 120 -21.93 7.76 -2.72
C ARG A 120 -21.82 8.34 -1.33
N GLY A 121 -20.88 9.24 -1.13
CA GLY A 121 -20.66 9.90 0.15
C GLY A 121 -19.31 10.60 0.20
N GLU A 122 -18.99 11.19 1.33
CA GLU A 122 -17.70 11.77 1.63
C GLU A 122 -17.01 10.98 2.74
N ARG A 123 -15.72 10.81 2.63
CA ARG A 123 -14.92 10.16 3.68
C ARG A 123 -14.90 11.05 4.91
N SER A 124 -15.31 10.51 6.05
CA SER A 124 -15.08 11.18 7.32
C SER A 124 -13.62 11.06 7.74
N THR A 125 -13.00 12.18 8.08
CA THR A 125 -11.64 12.26 8.62
C THR A 125 -11.62 12.47 10.15
N SER A 126 -12.76 12.37 10.82
CA SER A 126 -12.87 12.51 12.28
C SER A 126 -12.27 11.31 13.05
N ARG A 127 -12.16 10.16 12.39
CA ARG A 127 -11.55 8.94 12.96
C ARG A 127 -10.56 8.37 11.98
N LEU A 128 -9.36 8.09 12.45
CA LEU A 128 -8.29 7.51 11.64
C LEU A 128 -8.26 6.00 11.84
N PRO A 129 -8.25 5.20 10.74
CA PRO A 129 -8.04 3.78 10.82
C PRO A 129 -6.62 3.45 11.32
N LEU A 130 -6.50 2.68 12.39
CA LEU A 130 -5.22 2.14 12.87
C LEU A 130 -5.22 0.64 12.72
N HIS A 131 -4.32 0.12 11.91
CA HIS A 131 -4.12 -1.32 11.74
C HIS A 131 -2.73 -1.71 12.20
N ILE A 132 -2.64 -2.66 13.13
CA ILE A 132 -1.37 -3.21 13.62
C ILE A 132 -1.34 -4.70 13.33
N GLU A 133 -0.30 -5.14 12.62
CA GLU A 133 -0.03 -6.55 12.34
C GLU A 133 1.39 -6.88 12.83
N GLY A 134 1.49 -7.72 13.85
CA GLY A 134 2.74 -7.96 14.52
C GLY A 134 3.32 -6.67 15.14
N LYS A 135 4.45 -6.22 14.63
CA LYS A 135 5.15 -5.01 15.08
C LYS A 135 5.08 -3.86 14.04
N VAL A 136 4.26 -4.01 13.01
CA VAL A 136 4.06 -3.02 11.95
C VAL A 136 2.70 -2.35 12.10
N ALA A 137 2.67 -1.03 12.22
CA ALA A 137 1.45 -0.23 12.22
C ALA A 137 1.25 0.45 10.88
N VAL A 138 0.11 0.22 10.25
CA VAL A 138 -0.30 0.90 9.01
C VAL A 138 -1.22 2.06 9.37
N ILE A 139 -0.79 3.27 9.07
CA ILE A 139 -1.49 4.51 9.40
C ILE A 139 -1.79 5.27 8.12
N PRO A 140 -3.05 5.28 7.64
CA PRO A 140 -3.46 6.14 6.55
C PRO A 140 -3.33 7.62 6.95
N ILE A 141 -2.59 8.40 6.15
CA ILE A 141 -2.46 9.86 6.36
C ILE A 141 -3.43 10.64 5.48
N ALA A 142 -3.82 10.03 4.36
CA ALA A 142 -4.82 10.58 3.43
C ALA A 142 -5.51 9.46 2.66
N GLU A 143 -6.67 9.75 2.10
CA GLU A 143 -7.39 8.91 1.15
C GLU A 143 -7.76 9.69 -0.12
N GLY A 144 -7.93 8.94 -1.22
CA GLY A 144 -8.16 9.56 -2.53
C GLY A 144 -6.89 10.11 -3.15
N CYS A 145 -7.00 10.69 -4.32
CA CYS A 145 -5.86 11.15 -5.11
C CYS A 145 -6.25 12.34 -5.98
N LEU A 146 -5.30 13.27 -6.19
CA LEU A 146 -5.43 14.41 -7.10
C LEU A 146 -5.17 14.02 -8.56
N GLY A 147 -4.55 12.86 -8.81
CA GLY A 147 -4.26 12.36 -10.14
C GLY A 147 -5.53 12.01 -10.94
N ASN A 148 -5.40 12.01 -12.25
CA ASN A 148 -6.47 11.61 -13.19
C ASN A 148 -5.94 10.62 -14.23
N CYS A 149 -5.17 9.62 -13.76
CA CYS A 149 -4.54 8.63 -14.64
C CYS A 149 -5.60 7.81 -15.38
N ALA A 150 -5.42 7.67 -16.71
CA ALA A 150 -6.38 7.05 -17.61
C ALA A 150 -6.71 5.60 -17.28
N TYR A 151 -5.80 4.88 -16.60
CA TYR A 151 -5.92 3.46 -16.23
C TYR A 151 -6.44 3.23 -14.81
N CYS A 152 -6.53 4.28 -13.97
CA CYS A 152 -6.64 4.11 -12.53
C CYS A 152 -8.07 3.94 -12.02
N ILE A 153 -8.45 2.72 -11.67
CA ILE A 153 -9.73 2.43 -11.03
C ILE A 153 -9.79 2.92 -9.57
N THR A 154 -8.63 3.11 -8.92
CA THR A 154 -8.57 3.61 -7.54
C THR A 154 -9.12 5.02 -7.43
N LYS A 155 -8.93 5.85 -8.47
CA LYS A 155 -9.54 7.18 -8.56
C LYS A 155 -11.08 7.12 -8.49
N ILE A 156 -11.68 6.12 -9.14
CA ILE A 156 -13.13 5.89 -9.12
C ILE A 156 -13.56 5.38 -7.73
N ALA A 157 -12.78 4.49 -7.14
CA ALA A 157 -13.10 3.85 -5.86
C ALA A 157 -12.91 4.78 -4.65
N ARG A 158 -11.79 5.51 -4.58
CA ARG A 158 -11.39 6.35 -3.43
C ARG A 158 -11.63 7.85 -3.63
N ARG A 159 -11.86 8.27 -4.88
CA ARG A 159 -12.28 9.64 -5.28
C ARG A 159 -11.28 10.74 -4.93
N ARG A 160 -11.77 11.87 -4.35
CA ARG A 160 -10.98 13.07 -4.07
C ARG A 160 -10.07 12.86 -2.86
N LEU A 161 -8.95 13.56 -2.86
CA LEU A 161 -8.04 13.64 -1.73
C LEU A 161 -8.78 14.14 -0.49
N ARG A 162 -8.54 13.46 0.64
CA ARG A 162 -8.96 13.83 1.99
C ARG A 162 -7.82 13.48 2.94
N SER A 163 -7.11 14.48 3.38
CA SER A 163 -6.04 14.33 4.38
C SER A 163 -6.64 14.25 5.79
N TYR A 164 -6.06 13.40 6.61
CA TYR A 164 -6.42 13.37 8.03
C TYR A 164 -5.76 14.53 8.76
N PRO A 165 -6.41 15.13 9.76
CA PRO A 165 -5.81 16.18 10.59
C PRO A 165 -4.48 15.73 11.18
N LEU A 166 -3.49 16.61 11.16
CA LEU A 166 -2.12 16.35 11.61
C LEU A 166 -2.09 15.73 13.01
N GLN A 167 -2.80 16.34 13.97
CA GLN A 167 -2.82 15.87 15.36
C GLN A 167 -3.46 14.48 15.50
N LEU A 168 -4.39 14.14 14.64
CA LEU A 168 -5.01 12.80 14.64
C LEU A 168 -4.00 11.74 14.19
N VAL A 169 -3.19 12.04 13.19
CA VAL A 169 -2.12 11.14 12.72
C VAL A 169 -1.04 10.98 13.80
N VAL A 170 -0.58 12.08 14.41
CA VAL A 170 0.41 12.05 15.52
C VAL A 170 -0.10 11.19 16.68
N ASN A 171 -1.36 11.34 17.06
CA ASN A 171 -1.97 10.56 18.14
C ASN A 171 -2.06 9.06 17.76
N ALA A 172 -2.38 8.74 16.51
CA ALA A 172 -2.39 7.36 16.04
C ALA A 172 -1.00 6.71 16.05
N VAL A 173 0.05 7.46 15.66
CA VAL A 173 1.44 7.00 15.77
C VAL A 173 1.81 6.75 17.24
N ARG A 174 1.48 7.69 18.14
CA ARG A 174 1.74 7.54 19.59
C ARG A 174 1.07 6.28 20.14
N GLU A 175 -0.18 6.04 19.77
CA GLU A 175 -0.91 4.85 20.20
C GLU A 175 -0.32 3.57 19.61
N ALA A 176 0.11 3.58 18.35
CA ALA A 176 0.79 2.45 17.74
C ALA A 176 2.09 2.10 18.46
N VAL A 177 2.93 3.10 18.75
CA VAL A 177 4.19 2.93 19.50
C VAL A 177 3.91 2.42 20.92
N ARG A 178 2.90 2.97 21.60
CA ARG A 178 2.46 2.50 22.92
C ARG A 178 2.04 1.02 22.92
N ARG A 179 1.45 0.55 21.82
CA ARG A 179 1.09 -0.88 21.61
C ARG A 179 2.25 -1.73 21.15
N GLY A 180 3.46 -1.18 21.08
CA GLY A 180 4.69 -1.90 20.77
C GLY A 180 4.98 -2.06 19.27
N ALA A 181 4.40 -1.21 18.41
CA ALA A 181 4.81 -1.14 17.01
C ALA A 181 6.23 -0.55 16.91
N VAL A 182 7.07 -1.16 16.08
CA VAL A 182 8.44 -0.69 15.80
C VAL A 182 8.59 -0.17 14.38
N GLU A 183 7.65 -0.48 13.49
CA GLU A 183 7.57 0.07 12.13
C GLU A 183 6.24 0.78 11.97
N ILE A 184 6.29 2.02 11.48
CA ILE A 184 5.14 2.88 11.25
C ILE A 184 5.06 3.16 9.75
N ASP A 185 4.10 2.52 9.08
CA ASP A 185 3.83 2.70 7.66
C ASP A 185 2.83 3.85 7.46
N LEU A 186 3.32 5.05 7.16
CA LEU A 186 2.46 6.16 6.72
C LEU A 186 2.00 5.89 5.28
N THR A 187 0.71 5.74 5.05
CA THR A 187 0.18 5.29 3.75
C THR A 187 -0.92 6.19 3.20
N ALA A 188 -0.95 6.29 1.87
CA ALA A 188 -2.01 6.93 1.08
C ALA A 188 -1.97 6.37 -0.35
N GLN A 189 -2.88 6.81 -1.24
CA GLN A 189 -2.73 6.61 -2.69
C GLN A 189 -1.54 7.41 -3.25
N ASP A 190 -1.21 8.51 -2.58
CA ASP A 190 -0.10 9.39 -2.85
C ASP A 190 0.21 10.14 -1.54
N THR A 191 1.30 9.77 -0.88
CA THR A 191 1.65 10.36 0.42
C THR A 191 2.14 11.80 0.29
N THR A 192 2.76 12.15 -0.83
CA THR A 192 3.27 13.51 -1.08
C THR A 192 2.15 14.52 -1.41
N SER A 193 0.94 14.03 -1.66
CA SER A 193 -0.25 14.88 -1.76
C SER A 193 -0.85 15.27 -0.40
N TYR A 194 -0.34 14.73 0.72
CA TYR A 194 -0.85 15.06 2.06
C TYR A 194 -0.86 16.58 2.30
N GLY A 195 -1.97 17.07 2.80
CA GLY A 195 -2.17 18.46 3.16
C GLY A 195 -2.54 19.40 2.00
N LEU A 196 -2.50 18.92 0.72
CA LEU A 196 -2.89 19.76 -0.43
C LEU A 196 -4.37 20.17 -0.41
N ASP A 197 -5.21 19.45 0.32
CA ASP A 197 -6.63 19.74 0.53
C ASP A 197 -6.92 20.51 1.84
N LEU A 198 -5.89 20.77 2.65
CA LEU A 198 -6.01 21.49 3.93
C LEU A 198 -5.75 23.00 3.81
N GLY A 199 -5.60 23.53 2.60
CA GLY A 199 -5.31 24.93 2.31
C GLY A 199 -3.84 25.18 1.94
N ALA A 200 -3.55 26.41 1.48
CA ALA A 200 -2.22 26.77 0.98
C ALA A 200 -1.14 26.71 2.06
N GLU A 201 -1.47 27.07 3.29
CA GLU A 201 -0.57 27.06 4.46
C GLU A 201 -0.73 25.78 5.31
N GLY A 202 -1.50 24.80 4.83
CA GLY A 202 -1.68 23.54 5.53
C GLY A 202 -0.40 22.72 5.61
N PRO A 203 -0.23 21.88 6.64
CA PRO A 203 0.96 21.06 6.82
C PRO A 203 1.11 20.08 5.65
N ARG A 204 2.36 19.92 5.19
CA ARG A 204 2.73 18.97 4.14
C ARG A 204 3.33 17.71 4.77
N LEU A 205 3.63 16.71 3.93
CA LEU A 205 4.20 15.45 4.41
C LEU A 205 5.49 15.62 5.25
N PRO A 206 6.47 16.45 4.86
CA PRO A 206 7.65 16.69 5.71
C PRO A 206 7.29 17.26 7.08
N ASP A 207 6.33 18.20 7.16
CA ASP A 207 5.90 18.80 8.43
C ASP A 207 5.23 17.78 9.34
N LEU A 208 4.38 16.92 8.77
CA LEU A 208 3.76 15.82 9.51
C LEU A 208 4.81 14.90 10.13
N ILE A 209 5.86 14.55 9.36
CA ILE A 209 6.90 13.64 9.86
C ILE A 209 7.75 14.32 10.94
N ARG A 210 8.13 15.59 10.77
CA ARG A 210 8.83 16.38 11.81
C ARG A 210 8.01 16.41 13.11
N GLU A 211 6.72 16.69 13.01
CA GLU A 211 5.80 16.72 14.17
C GLU A 211 5.70 15.36 14.87
N ILE A 212 5.67 14.24 14.10
CA ILE A 212 5.69 12.89 14.67
C ILE A 212 7.01 12.66 15.42
N LEU A 213 8.15 12.98 14.81
CA LEU A 213 9.48 12.77 15.40
C LEU A 213 9.67 13.56 16.68
N GLU A 214 9.16 14.80 16.73
CA GLU A 214 9.23 15.67 17.90
C GLU A 214 8.30 15.21 19.03
N LYS A 215 7.05 14.84 18.70
CA LYS A 215 6.00 14.63 19.72
C LYS A 215 5.78 13.16 20.12
N VAL A 216 6.37 12.22 19.43
CA VAL A 216 6.22 10.80 19.75
C VAL A 216 7.56 10.22 20.19
N PRO A 217 7.78 10.04 21.52
CA PRO A 217 8.97 9.38 22.03
C PRO A 217 8.94 7.88 21.76
N GLY A 218 10.09 7.23 21.86
CA GLY A 218 10.23 5.77 21.74
C GLY A 218 11.08 5.35 20.53
N ASN A 219 11.31 4.04 20.44
CA ASN A 219 12.10 3.41 19.40
C ASN A 219 11.18 2.82 18.33
N TYR A 220 11.02 3.54 17.23
CA TYR A 220 10.26 3.13 16.07
C TYR A 220 10.91 3.70 14.81
N PHE A 221 10.51 3.18 13.67
CA PHE A 221 10.97 3.64 12.37
C PHE A 221 9.78 3.97 11.48
N ILE A 222 9.86 5.10 10.78
CA ILE A 222 8.83 5.56 9.85
C ILE A 222 9.19 5.09 8.45
N ARG A 223 8.24 4.43 7.79
CA ARG A 223 8.27 4.15 6.37
C ARG A 223 7.26 5.05 5.67
N ILE A 224 7.73 5.80 4.69
CA ILE A 224 6.90 6.64 3.82
C ILE A 224 6.30 5.78 2.72
N GLY A 225 5.01 5.90 2.51
CA GLY A 225 4.28 5.19 1.47
C GLY A 225 4.61 5.66 0.06
N MET A 226 3.77 5.29 -0.89
CA MET A 226 3.94 5.65 -2.29
C MET A 226 3.81 7.16 -2.48
N ALA A 227 4.78 7.76 -3.19
CA ALA A 227 4.80 9.15 -3.64
C ALA A 227 4.47 9.24 -5.13
N ASN A 228 4.01 10.39 -5.60
CA ASN A 228 3.82 10.63 -7.02
C ASN A 228 4.83 11.68 -7.50
N PRO A 229 5.51 11.52 -8.64
CA PRO A 229 6.55 12.47 -9.06
C PRO A 229 6.10 13.93 -9.08
N ASP A 230 4.90 14.23 -9.60
CA ASP A 230 4.36 15.58 -9.70
C ASP A 230 4.01 16.24 -8.35
N THR A 231 3.67 15.47 -7.32
CA THR A 231 3.43 15.98 -5.97
C THR A 231 4.66 15.91 -5.07
N LEU A 232 5.64 15.08 -5.44
CA LEU A 232 6.91 14.93 -4.75
C LEU A 232 7.87 16.11 -5.06
N GLU A 233 7.96 16.50 -6.33
CA GLU A 233 8.94 17.52 -6.78
C GLU A 233 8.87 18.82 -5.96
N PRO A 234 7.69 19.41 -5.65
CA PRO A 234 7.61 20.63 -4.85
C PRO A 234 8.08 20.52 -3.40
N VAL A 235 8.15 19.30 -2.85
CA VAL A 235 8.56 19.04 -1.45
C VAL A 235 9.82 18.18 -1.36
N LEU A 236 10.53 17.99 -2.47
CA LEU A 236 11.61 17.02 -2.59
C LEU A 236 12.78 17.33 -1.63
N ASP A 237 13.25 18.56 -1.57
CA ASP A 237 14.37 18.93 -0.70
C ASP A 237 14.00 18.82 0.78
N ASP A 238 12.81 19.27 1.16
CA ASP A 238 12.29 19.10 2.53
C ASP A 238 12.14 17.63 2.91
N LEU A 239 11.68 16.79 1.97
CA LEU A 239 11.56 15.36 2.20
C LEU A 239 12.93 14.68 2.32
N ILE A 240 13.92 15.11 1.56
CA ILE A 240 15.30 14.63 1.69
C ILE A 240 15.84 14.90 3.10
N GLU A 241 15.62 16.09 3.66
CA GLU A 241 16.05 16.39 5.03
C GLU A 241 15.36 15.49 6.05
N VAL A 242 14.08 15.23 5.89
CA VAL A 242 13.35 14.29 6.75
C VAL A 242 13.82 12.84 6.56
N LEU A 243 14.17 12.43 5.35
CA LEU A 243 14.73 11.10 5.08
C LEU A 243 16.10 10.87 5.71
N LYS A 244 16.86 11.92 6.04
CA LYS A 244 18.14 11.80 6.77
C LYS A 244 17.96 11.50 8.25
N GLU A 245 16.78 11.76 8.81
CA GLU A 245 16.48 11.50 10.22
C GLU A 245 16.71 10.03 10.60
N PRO A 246 17.32 9.72 11.75
CA PRO A 246 17.67 8.36 12.15
C PRO A 246 16.49 7.39 12.25
N LYS A 247 15.30 7.92 12.59
CA LYS A 247 14.07 7.13 12.71
C LYS A 247 13.27 7.01 11.43
N VAL A 248 13.77 7.51 10.29
CA VAL A 248 13.09 7.41 8.98
C VAL A 248 13.88 6.47 8.09
N PHE A 249 13.22 5.45 7.56
CA PHE A 249 13.83 4.55 6.59
C PHE A 249 14.25 5.31 5.33
N LYS A 250 15.48 5.09 4.87
CA LYS A 250 16.03 5.66 3.63
C LYS A 250 15.41 4.95 2.41
N TYR A 251 14.13 5.12 2.25
CA TYR A 251 13.31 4.42 1.27
C TYR A 251 12.27 5.36 0.67
N VAL A 252 12.14 5.32 -0.64
CA VAL A 252 11.06 5.98 -1.37
C VAL A 252 10.45 5.03 -2.39
N HIS A 253 9.14 5.12 -2.56
CA HIS A 253 8.39 4.41 -3.60
C HIS A 253 7.79 5.43 -4.56
N ILE A 254 8.35 5.55 -5.75
CA ILE A 254 7.97 6.53 -6.76
C ILE A 254 7.58 5.81 -8.05
N PRO A 255 6.29 5.66 -8.36
CA PRO A 255 5.81 4.97 -9.57
C PRO A 255 6.19 5.69 -10.85
N LEU A 256 7.05 5.09 -11.67
CA LEU A 256 7.41 5.57 -13.02
C LEU A 256 6.30 5.28 -14.03
N GLN A 257 5.71 4.10 -13.96
CA GLN A 257 4.70 3.51 -14.84
C GLN A 257 5.24 3.16 -16.24
N SER A 258 5.88 4.07 -16.94
CA SER A 258 6.58 3.91 -18.23
C SER A 258 7.70 4.94 -18.33
N ALA A 259 8.78 4.64 -19.03
CA ALA A 259 9.83 5.61 -19.35
C ALA A 259 9.61 6.32 -20.70
N SER A 260 8.59 5.94 -21.47
CA SER A 260 8.22 6.65 -22.68
C SER A 260 7.31 7.84 -22.36
N ASN A 261 7.72 9.04 -22.76
CA ASN A 261 6.90 10.25 -22.62
C ASN A 261 5.60 10.17 -23.43
N HIS A 262 5.60 9.42 -24.54
CA HIS A 262 4.40 9.13 -25.31
C HIS A 262 3.38 8.35 -24.46
N VAL A 263 3.79 7.26 -23.85
CA VAL A 263 2.93 6.43 -22.97
C VAL A 263 2.51 7.19 -21.72
N LEU A 264 3.42 7.93 -21.08
CA LEU A 264 3.10 8.77 -19.91
C LEU A 264 2.00 9.79 -20.24
N LYS A 265 2.04 10.41 -21.41
CA LYS A 265 1.02 11.34 -21.88
C LYS A 265 -0.35 10.65 -22.06
N ILE A 266 -0.37 9.45 -22.67
CA ILE A 266 -1.59 8.64 -22.83
C ILE A 266 -2.14 8.21 -21.46
N MET A 267 -1.25 7.83 -20.54
CA MET A 267 -1.59 7.51 -19.16
C MET A 267 -2.07 8.72 -18.35
N ARG A 268 -1.99 9.94 -18.90
CA ARG A 268 -2.26 11.23 -18.22
C ARG A 268 -1.39 11.45 -16.99
N ARG A 269 -0.11 11.05 -17.08
CA ARG A 269 0.87 11.42 -16.07
C ARG A 269 1.30 12.87 -16.28
N LYS A 270 1.58 13.57 -15.18
CA LYS A 270 1.90 15.01 -15.18
C LYS A 270 3.40 15.28 -15.08
N TYR A 271 4.21 14.32 -15.47
CA TYR A 271 5.66 14.40 -15.50
C TYR A 271 6.20 13.68 -16.73
N THR A 272 7.42 14.03 -17.11
CA THR A 272 8.24 13.39 -18.13
C THR A 272 9.22 12.39 -17.50
N PHE A 273 9.79 11.51 -18.32
CA PHE A 273 10.85 10.61 -17.86
C PHE A 273 12.09 11.37 -17.38
N GLU A 274 12.43 12.48 -18.03
CA GLU A 274 13.57 13.33 -17.66
C GLU A 274 13.39 13.96 -16.28
N GLU A 275 12.19 14.42 -15.94
CA GLU A 275 11.85 14.94 -14.61
C GLU A 275 11.93 13.82 -13.56
N PHE A 276 11.38 12.67 -13.84
CA PHE A 276 11.50 11.50 -12.98
C PHE A 276 12.98 11.11 -12.73
N LYS A 277 13.80 11.08 -13.80
CA LYS A 277 15.23 10.76 -13.72
C LYS A 277 15.98 11.77 -12.85
N ARG A 278 15.69 13.07 -12.97
CA ARG A 278 16.25 14.12 -12.12
C ARG A 278 15.91 13.89 -10.64
N ILE A 279 14.67 13.57 -10.32
CA ILE A 279 14.26 13.24 -8.94
C ILE A 279 15.09 12.08 -8.40
N VAL A 280 15.21 10.97 -9.15
CA VAL A 280 16.01 9.80 -8.74
C VAL A 280 17.48 10.16 -8.52
N GLN A 281 18.08 10.91 -9.44
CA GLN A 281 19.47 11.34 -9.35
C GLN A 281 19.70 12.28 -8.16
N HIS A 282 18.78 13.19 -7.91
CA HIS A 282 18.85 14.11 -6.78
C HIS A 282 18.77 13.37 -5.44
N LEU A 283 17.83 12.47 -5.28
CA LEU A 283 17.71 11.61 -4.09
C LEU A 283 19.01 10.85 -3.82
N ARG A 284 19.59 10.19 -4.83
CA ARG A 284 20.83 9.42 -4.67
C ARG A 284 22.06 10.30 -4.40
N SER A 285 22.10 11.51 -4.94
CA SER A 285 23.20 12.45 -4.66
C SER A 285 23.21 12.93 -3.20
N LYS A 286 22.03 12.99 -2.56
CA LYS A 286 21.87 13.46 -1.16
C LYS A 286 21.86 12.32 -0.15
N ILE A 287 21.42 11.12 -0.56
CA ILE A 287 21.34 9.91 0.28
C ILE A 287 21.81 8.73 -0.58
N PRO A 288 23.13 8.47 -0.68
CA PRO A 288 23.68 7.44 -1.59
C PRO A 288 23.13 6.03 -1.36
N GLU A 289 22.80 5.68 -0.13
CA GLU A 289 22.27 4.38 0.26
C GLU A 289 20.74 4.24 0.11
N ILE A 290 20.04 5.26 -0.42
CA ILE A 290 18.58 5.25 -0.52
C ILE A 290 18.09 4.11 -1.41
N THR A 291 17.11 3.37 -0.92
CA THR A 291 16.37 2.38 -1.72
C THR A 291 15.24 3.06 -2.48
N ILE A 292 15.22 2.89 -3.79
CA ILE A 292 14.19 3.42 -4.68
C ILE A 292 13.36 2.27 -5.26
N ALA A 293 12.09 2.21 -4.86
CA ALA A 293 11.10 1.32 -5.44
C ALA A 293 10.27 2.07 -6.50
N THR A 294 9.84 1.35 -7.54
CA THR A 294 8.99 1.90 -8.59
C THR A 294 7.94 0.90 -9.06
N ASP A 295 6.91 1.38 -9.74
CA ASP A 295 5.92 0.56 -10.43
C ASP A 295 6.06 0.76 -11.93
N ILE A 296 5.92 -0.31 -12.71
CA ILE A 296 5.89 -0.28 -14.17
C ILE A 296 4.71 -1.10 -14.66
N ILE A 297 3.97 -0.52 -15.62
CA ILE A 297 2.87 -1.17 -16.31
C ILE A 297 3.27 -1.36 -17.76
N VAL A 298 3.32 -2.61 -18.24
CA VAL A 298 3.56 -2.94 -19.64
C VAL A 298 2.28 -3.27 -20.37
N GLY A 299 2.24 -2.96 -21.67
CA GLY A 299 1.08 -3.23 -22.52
C GLY A 299 -0.10 -2.31 -22.26
N HIS A 300 0.15 -1.07 -21.81
CA HIS A 300 -0.88 -0.03 -21.78
C HIS A 300 -1.37 0.26 -23.20
N PRO A 301 -2.67 0.52 -23.43
CA PRO A 301 -3.16 0.97 -24.71
C PRO A 301 -2.33 2.13 -25.28
N GLY A 302 -1.89 2.00 -26.53
CA GLY A 302 -1.01 2.96 -27.18
C GLY A 302 0.49 2.74 -26.98
N GLU A 303 0.92 1.79 -26.14
CA GLU A 303 2.33 1.41 -26.01
C GLU A 303 2.75 0.56 -27.21
N ASP A 304 3.77 1.00 -27.97
CA ASP A 304 4.40 0.23 -29.02
C ASP A 304 5.69 -0.45 -28.56
N ASP A 305 6.45 -1.05 -29.51
CA ASP A 305 7.69 -1.76 -29.19
C ASP A 305 8.85 -0.81 -28.86
N GLU A 306 8.88 0.37 -29.46
CA GLU A 306 9.88 1.40 -29.15
C GLU A 306 9.67 1.94 -27.74
N ASP A 307 8.45 2.26 -27.36
CA ASP A 307 8.06 2.67 -26.01
C ASP A 307 8.49 1.66 -24.95
N PHE A 308 8.25 0.37 -25.24
CA PHE A 308 8.68 -0.73 -24.37
C PHE A 308 10.20 -0.81 -24.24
N HIS A 309 10.95 -0.67 -25.35
CA HIS A 309 12.41 -0.69 -25.32
C HIS A 309 13.01 0.48 -24.53
N ILE A 310 12.41 1.68 -24.63
CA ILE A 310 12.78 2.84 -23.80
C ILE A 310 12.63 2.49 -22.32
N THR A 311 11.51 1.90 -21.94
CA THR A 311 11.26 1.50 -20.54
C THR A 311 12.23 0.43 -20.05
N LEU A 312 12.54 -0.56 -20.89
CA LEU A 312 13.50 -1.61 -20.57
C LEU A 312 14.92 -1.04 -20.35
N LYS A 313 15.35 -0.10 -21.21
CA LYS A 313 16.62 0.60 -21.06
C LYS A 313 16.68 1.42 -19.79
N ALA A 314 15.61 2.14 -19.45
CA ALA A 314 15.53 2.96 -18.24
C ALA A 314 15.69 2.13 -16.96
N VAL A 315 15.12 0.92 -16.88
CA VAL A 315 15.28 0.03 -15.72
C VAL A 315 16.74 -0.39 -15.54
N LYS A 316 17.44 -0.69 -16.64
CA LYS A 316 18.88 -1.03 -16.60
C LYS A 316 19.75 0.17 -16.20
N GLU A 317 19.40 1.37 -16.66
CA GLU A 317 20.14 2.60 -16.39
C GLU A 317 19.95 3.09 -14.96
N LEU A 318 18.69 3.12 -14.48
CA LEU A 318 18.36 3.69 -13.19
C LEU A 318 18.56 2.71 -12.02
N LEU A 319 18.86 1.43 -12.27
CA LEU A 319 19.20 0.44 -11.24
C LEU A 319 18.26 0.48 -10.04
N PHE A 320 16.96 0.37 -10.29
CA PHE A 320 15.97 0.35 -9.21
C PHE A 320 16.19 -0.81 -8.24
N ASP A 321 16.08 -0.55 -6.96
CA ASP A 321 16.18 -1.58 -5.92
C ASP A 321 14.99 -2.54 -5.93
N LYS A 322 13.83 -2.03 -6.34
CA LYS A 322 12.60 -2.82 -6.44
C LYS A 322 11.69 -2.27 -7.54
N VAL A 323 11.24 -3.15 -8.41
CA VAL A 323 10.25 -2.83 -9.44
C VAL A 323 9.01 -3.70 -9.25
N HIS A 324 7.87 -3.07 -9.07
CA HIS A 324 6.57 -3.74 -9.11
C HIS A 324 6.05 -3.74 -10.54
N LEU A 325 6.27 -4.85 -11.25
CA LEU A 325 5.84 -5.02 -12.61
C LEU A 325 4.39 -5.50 -12.68
N ALA A 326 3.60 -4.86 -13.53
CA ALA A 326 2.23 -5.28 -13.85
C ALA A 326 1.99 -5.28 -15.36
N GLN A 327 1.23 -6.27 -15.84
CA GLN A 327 0.60 -6.19 -17.16
C GLN A 327 -0.64 -5.31 -17.05
N TYR A 328 -0.84 -4.41 -18.02
CA TYR A 328 -2.06 -3.65 -18.08
C TYR A 328 -3.28 -4.57 -18.22
N THR A 329 -4.25 -4.34 -17.38
CA THR A 329 -5.54 -5.03 -17.42
C THR A 329 -6.66 -3.99 -17.47
N PRO A 330 -7.58 -4.04 -18.45
CA PRO A 330 -8.69 -3.10 -18.54
C PRO A 330 -9.52 -3.11 -17.26
N ARG A 331 -9.73 -1.92 -16.68
CA ARG A 331 -10.56 -1.78 -15.48
C ARG A 331 -11.86 -1.05 -15.82
N PRO A 332 -13.01 -1.53 -15.34
CA PRO A 332 -14.30 -0.92 -15.69
C PRO A 332 -14.34 0.58 -15.42
N ARG A 333 -14.93 1.34 -16.32
CA ARG A 333 -15.13 2.80 -16.21
C ARG A 333 -13.84 3.64 -16.25
N THR A 334 -12.68 3.04 -16.50
CA THR A 334 -11.44 3.77 -16.77
C THR A 334 -11.36 4.11 -18.26
N GLU A 335 -10.73 5.23 -18.60
CA GLU A 335 -10.59 5.67 -19.98
C GLU A 335 -9.76 4.70 -20.81
N ALA A 336 -8.65 4.23 -20.27
CA ALA A 336 -7.78 3.26 -20.94
C ALA A 336 -8.49 1.94 -21.27
N ALA A 337 -9.57 1.58 -20.58
CA ALA A 337 -10.36 0.38 -20.90
C ALA A 337 -11.17 0.52 -22.19
N ALA A 338 -11.46 1.75 -22.63
CA ALA A 338 -12.18 2.04 -23.89
C ALA A 338 -11.24 2.21 -25.09
N MET A 339 -9.93 2.24 -24.87
CA MET A 339 -8.93 2.38 -25.94
C MET A 339 -8.66 1.03 -26.63
N PRO A 340 -8.12 1.03 -27.87
CA PRO A 340 -7.63 -0.18 -28.52
C PRO A 340 -6.59 -0.90 -27.65
N GLN A 341 -6.84 -2.17 -27.33
CA GLN A 341 -6.02 -2.91 -26.39
C GLN A 341 -4.80 -3.54 -27.06
N VAL A 342 -3.66 -3.51 -26.39
CA VAL A 342 -2.48 -4.31 -26.77
C VAL A 342 -2.84 -5.80 -26.62
N PRO A 343 -2.53 -6.66 -27.61
CA PRO A 343 -2.82 -8.09 -27.53
C PRO A 343 -2.17 -8.78 -26.32
N ASP A 344 -2.88 -9.70 -25.66
CA ASP A 344 -2.38 -10.40 -24.48
C ASP A 344 -1.05 -11.14 -24.66
N PRO A 345 -0.77 -11.80 -25.83
CA PRO A 345 0.54 -12.39 -26.08
C PRO A 345 1.67 -11.35 -26.05
N VAL A 346 1.45 -10.13 -26.57
CA VAL A 346 2.43 -9.03 -26.55
C VAL A 346 2.65 -8.55 -25.11
N LYS A 347 1.60 -8.34 -24.34
CA LYS A 347 1.72 -7.99 -22.91
C LYS A 347 2.51 -9.04 -22.14
N LYS A 348 2.23 -10.31 -22.38
CA LYS A 348 2.94 -11.43 -21.74
C LYS A 348 4.43 -11.44 -22.12
N TYR A 349 4.74 -11.27 -23.41
CA TYR A 349 6.13 -11.17 -23.89
C TYR A 349 6.87 -10.02 -23.20
N ARG A 350 6.31 -8.81 -23.23
CA ARG A 350 6.90 -7.61 -22.59
C ARG A 350 7.10 -7.82 -21.08
N SER A 351 6.11 -8.34 -20.41
CA SER A 351 6.18 -8.63 -18.97
C SER A 351 7.27 -9.65 -18.64
N THR A 352 7.36 -10.76 -19.39
CA THR A 352 8.38 -11.79 -19.17
C THR A 352 9.79 -11.27 -19.46
N THR A 353 9.94 -10.47 -20.51
CA THR A 353 11.24 -9.87 -20.89
C THR A 353 11.70 -8.87 -19.83
N LEU A 354 10.82 -7.98 -19.39
CA LEU A 354 11.15 -6.98 -18.36
C LEU A 354 11.39 -7.63 -16.99
N ALA A 355 10.67 -8.71 -16.64
CA ALA A 355 10.88 -9.44 -15.39
C ALA A 355 12.32 -9.95 -15.26
N LYS A 356 12.89 -10.51 -16.32
CA LYS A 356 14.30 -10.96 -16.34
C LYS A 356 15.26 -9.80 -16.07
N VAL A 357 15.04 -8.66 -16.70
CA VAL A 357 15.86 -7.45 -16.48
C VAL A 357 15.75 -6.97 -15.03
N ILE A 358 14.55 -7.00 -14.46
CA ILE A 358 14.31 -6.61 -13.05
C ILE A 358 15.05 -7.57 -12.11
N GLU A 359 15.03 -8.88 -12.39
CA GLU A 359 15.74 -9.88 -11.60
C GLU A 359 17.26 -9.65 -11.65
N ASP A 360 17.82 -9.43 -12.85
CA ASP A 360 19.25 -9.16 -13.04
C ASP A 360 19.69 -7.87 -12.33
N VAL A 361 18.94 -6.78 -12.47
CA VAL A 361 19.21 -5.49 -11.82
C VAL A 361 19.09 -5.63 -10.31
N GLY A 362 18.00 -6.21 -9.80
CA GLY A 362 17.79 -6.38 -8.38
C GLY A 362 18.87 -7.25 -7.71
N LEU A 363 19.30 -8.31 -8.40
CA LEU A 363 20.41 -9.15 -7.93
C LEU A 363 21.74 -8.37 -7.91
N THR A 364 22.02 -7.58 -8.95
CA THR A 364 23.23 -6.76 -9.03
C THR A 364 23.30 -5.77 -7.88
N VAL A 365 22.20 -5.06 -7.62
CA VAL A 365 22.07 -4.09 -6.50
C VAL A 365 22.19 -4.77 -5.15
N ASN A 366 21.60 -5.96 -4.97
CA ASN A 366 21.60 -6.65 -3.67
C ASN A 366 22.91 -7.38 -3.37
N ARG A 367 23.67 -7.83 -4.37
CA ARG A 367 24.98 -8.49 -4.18
C ARG A 367 26.00 -7.63 -3.46
N GLN A 368 25.88 -6.29 -3.52
CA GLN A 368 26.78 -5.36 -2.84
C GLN A 368 26.76 -5.51 -1.31
N TYR A 369 25.70 -6.11 -0.76
CA TYR A 369 25.54 -6.32 0.69
C TYR A 369 26.17 -7.62 1.17
N ILE A 370 26.57 -8.55 0.29
CA ILE A 370 27.17 -9.83 0.69
C ILE A 370 28.46 -9.57 1.46
N ASN A 371 28.65 -10.30 2.58
CA ASN A 371 29.73 -10.16 3.55
C ASN A 371 29.73 -8.83 4.34
N SER A 372 28.68 -8.02 4.26
CA SER A 372 28.55 -6.84 5.10
C SER A 372 27.88 -7.17 6.44
N HIS A 373 28.29 -6.41 7.45
CA HIS A 373 27.61 -6.36 8.75
C HIS A 373 26.55 -5.28 8.70
N ALA A 374 25.32 -5.62 9.03
CA ALA A 374 24.22 -4.70 8.92
C ALA A 374 23.33 -4.70 10.17
N LYS A 375 22.88 -3.51 10.58
CA LYS A 375 21.88 -3.36 11.64
C LYS A 375 20.49 -3.57 11.03
N VAL A 376 19.70 -4.47 11.63
CA VAL A 376 18.39 -4.91 11.13
C VAL A 376 17.32 -4.65 12.17
N VAL A 377 16.21 -4.04 11.78
CA VAL A 377 14.99 -3.91 12.60
C VAL A 377 14.11 -5.13 12.32
N LEU A 378 13.85 -5.97 13.31
CA LEU A 378 13.11 -7.21 13.16
C LEU A 378 11.61 -6.94 13.29
N THR A 379 10.85 -7.13 12.21
CA THR A 379 9.48 -6.61 12.11
C THR A 379 8.39 -7.67 12.11
N HIS A 380 8.61 -8.83 11.50
CA HIS A 380 7.59 -9.88 11.40
C HIS A 380 8.18 -11.26 11.12
N LEU A 381 7.32 -12.27 11.15
CA LEU A 381 7.64 -13.62 10.69
C LEU A 381 7.25 -13.81 9.23
N SER A 382 8.07 -14.50 8.47
CA SER A 382 7.71 -14.96 7.12
C SER A 382 6.63 -16.04 7.19
N PHE A 383 6.00 -16.35 6.07
CA PHE A 383 5.07 -17.47 5.98
C PHE A 383 5.69 -18.82 6.37
N ARG A 384 7.01 -18.97 6.24
CA ARG A 384 7.78 -20.18 6.63
C ARG A 384 8.32 -20.13 8.06
N GLY A 385 7.96 -19.12 8.83
CA GLY A 385 8.38 -18.97 10.24
C GLY A 385 9.75 -18.31 10.45
N SER A 386 10.51 -17.97 9.39
CA SER A 386 11.77 -17.24 9.56
C SER A 386 11.50 -15.79 9.98
N VAL A 387 12.38 -15.21 10.78
CA VAL A 387 12.31 -13.81 11.16
C VAL A 387 12.72 -12.93 9.98
N VAL A 388 11.92 -11.91 9.69
CA VAL A 388 12.19 -10.93 8.66
C VAL A 388 12.38 -9.57 9.30
N GLY A 389 13.46 -8.90 8.91
CA GLY A 389 13.74 -7.53 9.33
C GLY A 389 13.95 -6.58 8.14
N ARG A 390 14.26 -5.34 8.49
CA ARG A 390 14.55 -4.26 7.56
C ARG A 390 15.91 -3.63 7.87
N LEU A 391 16.71 -3.39 6.83
CA LEU A 391 17.83 -2.46 6.93
C LEU A 391 17.32 -1.02 7.08
N PHE A 392 18.19 -0.08 7.44
CA PHE A 392 17.80 1.34 7.50
C PHE A 392 17.36 1.92 6.15
N ASN A 393 17.80 1.31 5.05
CA ASN A 393 17.29 1.62 3.72
C ASN A 393 16.13 0.72 3.29
N TYR A 394 15.47 0.09 4.23
CA TYR A 394 14.26 -0.72 4.05
C TYR A 394 14.42 -2.01 3.25
N LYS A 395 15.63 -2.41 2.87
CA LYS A 395 15.83 -3.72 2.22
C LYS A 395 15.42 -4.85 3.17
N PRO A 396 14.65 -5.84 2.70
CA PRO A 396 14.25 -6.97 3.53
C PRO A 396 15.45 -7.90 3.78
N VAL A 397 15.58 -8.34 5.04
CA VAL A 397 16.58 -9.33 5.46
C VAL A 397 15.85 -10.51 6.10
N VAL A 398 16.07 -11.70 5.57
CA VAL A 398 15.58 -12.96 6.14
C VAL A 398 16.68 -13.57 7.01
N LEU A 399 16.38 -13.77 8.29
CA LEU A 399 17.29 -14.40 9.25
C LEU A 399 16.79 -15.81 9.57
N THR A 400 17.63 -16.80 9.30
CA THR A 400 17.26 -18.22 9.43
C THR A 400 17.55 -18.78 10.82
N ASP A 401 18.41 -18.12 11.59
CA ASP A 401 18.87 -18.47 12.95
C ASP A 401 18.23 -17.58 14.04
N ALA A 402 17.38 -16.62 13.65
CA ALA A 402 16.66 -15.77 14.58
C ALA A 402 15.37 -16.42 15.07
N THR A 403 15.09 -16.30 16.35
CA THR A 403 13.89 -16.85 17.00
C THR A 403 12.72 -15.82 16.99
N PRO A 404 11.45 -16.27 16.99
CA PRO A 404 10.29 -15.39 16.92
C PRO A 404 10.19 -14.32 18.02
N ASP A 405 10.74 -14.57 19.20
CA ASP A 405 10.76 -13.64 20.33
C ASP A 405 11.62 -12.40 20.08
N LEU A 406 12.50 -12.45 19.07
CA LEU A 406 13.31 -11.30 18.65
C LEU A 406 12.54 -10.29 17.79
N VAL A 407 11.33 -10.61 17.37
CA VAL A 407 10.49 -9.66 16.59
C VAL A 407 10.13 -8.44 17.47
N GLY A 408 10.50 -7.26 16.99
CA GLY A 408 10.38 -5.99 17.73
C GLY A 408 11.72 -5.45 18.22
N PHE A 409 12.81 -6.18 18.07
CA PHE A 409 14.14 -5.75 18.45
C PHE A 409 14.98 -5.30 17.23
N GLN A 410 16.12 -4.68 17.53
CA GLN A 410 17.18 -4.47 16.54
C GLN A 410 18.30 -5.48 16.81
N ALA A 411 18.89 -5.99 15.74
CA ALA A 411 20.00 -6.93 15.82
C ALA A 411 21.07 -6.60 14.76
N TYR A 412 22.29 -7.07 14.95
CA TYR A 412 23.31 -7.06 13.93
C TYR A 412 23.31 -8.42 13.21
N ALA A 413 23.34 -8.38 11.88
CA ALA A 413 23.40 -9.55 11.04
C ALA A 413 24.57 -9.48 10.05
N LEU A 414 25.18 -10.62 9.77
CA LEU A 414 26.09 -10.80 8.66
C LEU A 414 25.27 -11.27 7.45
N ILE A 415 25.30 -10.47 6.38
CA ILE A 415 24.62 -10.82 5.13
C ILE A 415 25.46 -11.88 4.40
N ARG A 416 24.85 -13.04 4.15
CA ARG A 416 25.50 -14.21 3.51
C ARG A 416 25.14 -14.36 2.05
N GLU A 417 23.88 -14.09 1.72
CA GLU A 417 23.31 -14.32 0.41
C GLU A 417 22.43 -13.14 0.00
N ALA A 418 22.25 -12.98 -1.30
CA ALA A 418 21.34 -12.01 -1.88
C ALA A 418 20.51 -12.65 -2.99
N THR A 419 19.21 -12.38 -3.00
CA THR A 419 18.33 -12.63 -4.14
C THR A 419 18.03 -11.29 -4.82
N PHE A 420 17.30 -11.29 -5.91
CA PHE A 420 16.84 -10.05 -6.52
C PHE A 420 15.80 -9.32 -5.65
N TYR A 421 15.23 -10.01 -4.67
CA TYR A 421 14.12 -9.51 -3.85
C TYR A 421 14.50 -9.24 -2.39
N ASP A 422 15.35 -10.07 -1.79
CA ASP A 422 15.74 -10.02 -0.39
C ASP A 422 17.22 -10.31 -0.16
N LEU A 423 17.68 -9.97 1.02
CA LEU A 423 18.96 -10.37 1.58
C LEU A 423 18.74 -11.52 2.58
N ARG A 424 19.72 -12.38 2.74
CA ARG A 424 19.68 -13.46 3.72
C ARG A 424 20.93 -13.43 4.56
N GLY A 425 20.77 -13.63 5.85
CA GLY A 425 21.88 -13.52 6.78
C GLY A 425 21.71 -14.34 8.05
N SER A 426 22.70 -14.26 8.89
CA SER A 426 22.74 -14.85 10.22
C SER A 426 23.00 -13.77 11.25
N LEU A 427 22.45 -13.95 12.46
CA LEU A 427 22.73 -13.07 13.60
C LEU A 427 24.22 -13.10 13.94
N ILE A 428 24.77 -11.95 14.29
CA ILE A 428 26.09 -11.86 14.88
C ILE A 428 25.92 -12.08 16.37
N ASN A 429 26.63 -13.08 16.92
CA ASN A 429 26.48 -13.53 18.29
C ASN A 429 26.41 -12.38 19.31
N GLY A 430 25.32 -12.35 20.07
CA GLY A 430 25.19 -11.61 21.33
C GLY A 430 24.78 -10.15 21.23
N VAL A 431 24.51 -9.58 20.04
CA VAL A 431 24.15 -8.15 19.92
C VAL A 431 22.70 -7.98 19.49
N VAL A 432 21.78 -8.30 20.41
CA VAL A 432 20.38 -7.87 20.31
C VAL A 432 20.24 -6.58 21.11
N ILE A 433 19.95 -5.49 20.43
CA ILE A 433 19.66 -4.20 21.06
C ILE A 433 18.18 -4.23 21.42
N LYS A 434 17.88 -4.40 22.71
CA LYS A 434 16.50 -4.26 23.19
C LYS A 434 16.01 -2.85 22.86
N ASN A 435 14.86 -2.74 22.22
CA ASN A 435 14.14 -1.48 22.13
C ASN A 435 13.62 -1.19 23.54
N ILE A 436 14.25 -0.26 24.22
CA ILE A 436 13.83 0.23 25.54
C ILE A 436 12.72 1.28 25.33
#